data_c30d2cac7c22440574e5d1e259af2ea6
#
_entry.id   c30d2cac7c22440574e5d1e259af2ea6
#
_cell.length_a   1.000
_cell.length_b   1.000
_cell.length_c   1.000
_cell.angle_alpha   90.00
_cell.angle_beta   90.00
_cell.angle_gamma   90.00
#
_symmetry.space_group_name_H-M   'P 1'
#
loop_
_entity.id
_entity.type
_entity.pdbx_description
1 polymer ?
#
loop_
_entity_poly.entity_id
_entity_poly.type
_entity_poly.pdbx_seq_one_letter_code
_entity_poly.pdbx_strand_id
1 'polypeptide(L)'
;HNKVLLLEAGGSGNGILCRAPAGGLLMLRNKPKINNWAFETVPQEGLNGRRGYQPRGKVLGGSSTINAMLYLRGQEQDYNNWSDQGNSGWSWSEVLPFFKKAENNIRGEDEFHGDDGPLQISNQKAPRAISQAYIDACNNMQIKPNLDFNTGNNEGAGFWQSTIFHSDNKNGERCSSSAAYLTPVLNKRPNLKILTHAH
;
A
#
# COMPACT_ATOMS: atom_id res chain seq x y z
N HIS A 1 18.78 14.91 -19.54
CA HIS A 1 18.17 13.81 -18.78
C HIS A 1 19.11 13.36 -17.70
N ASN A 2 18.65 13.33 -16.44
CA ASN A 2 19.46 12.93 -15.29
C ASN A 2 19.74 11.41 -15.34
N LYS A 3 20.97 11.03 -14.98
CA LYS A 3 21.28 9.62 -14.67
C LYS A 3 20.83 9.32 -13.25
N VAL A 4 20.08 8.25 -13.05
CA VAL A 4 19.51 7.85 -11.76
C VAL A 4 20.09 6.50 -11.35
N LEU A 5 20.60 6.41 -10.13
CA LEU A 5 21.01 5.17 -9.48
C LEU A 5 20.10 4.92 -8.29
N LEU A 6 19.37 3.78 -8.33
CA LEU A 6 18.56 3.29 -7.22
C LEU A 6 19.32 2.18 -6.50
N LEU A 7 19.52 2.33 -5.20
CA LEU A 7 20.17 1.36 -4.33
C LEU A 7 19.12 0.67 -3.46
N GLU A 8 19.14 -0.66 -3.42
CA GLU A 8 18.28 -1.48 -2.57
C GLU A 8 19.14 -2.49 -1.80
N ALA A 9 18.97 -2.53 -0.48
CA ALA A 9 19.71 -3.44 0.38
C ALA A 9 19.31 -4.91 0.22
N GLY A 10 18.07 -5.16 -0.20
CA GLY A 10 17.56 -6.52 -0.46
C GLY A 10 17.63 -6.94 -1.91
N GLY A 11 16.86 -7.95 -2.26
CA GLY A 11 16.78 -8.52 -3.61
C GLY A 11 15.74 -7.82 -4.51
N SER A 12 15.51 -8.39 -5.69
CA SER A 12 14.64 -7.83 -6.73
C SER A 12 13.14 -7.90 -6.42
N GLY A 13 12.69 -8.73 -5.48
CA GLY A 13 11.27 -8.90 -5.17
C GLY A 13 10.43 -9.62 -6.22
N ASN A 14 11.05 -10.25 -7.23
CA ASN A 14 10.34 -10.92 -8.33
C ASN A 14 9.87 -12.35 -7.98
N GLY A 15 10.22 -12.86 -6.79
CA GLY A 15 9.84 -14.20 -6.35
C GLY A 15 8.35 -14.34 -6.06
N ILE A 16 7.86 -15.58 -6.09
CA ILE A 16 6.45 -15.91 -5.84
C ILE A 16 5.94 -15.38 -4.49
N LEU A 17 6.76 -15.39 -3.44
CA LEU A 17 6.39 -14.85 -2.12
C LEU A 17 6.09 -13.34 -2.14
N CYS A 18 6.74 -12.60 -3.04
CA CYS A 18 6.51 -11.15 -3.19
C CYS A 18 5.29 -10.87 -4.06
N ARG A 19 5.02 -11.70 -5.06
CA ARG A 19 3.91 -11.53 -6.00
C ARG A 19 2.59 -12.03 -5.44
N ALA A 20 2.59 -13.21 -4.80
CA ALA A 20 1.39 -13.79 -4.23
C ALA A 20 0.93 -13.01 -2.98
N PRO A 21 -0.34 -12.58 -2.90
CA PRO A 21 -0.88 -11.89 -1.73
C PRO A 21 -0.63 -12.60 -0.41
N ALA A 22 -0.83 -13.93 -0.37
CA ALA A 22 -0.58 -14.75 0.82
C ALA A 22 0.90 -14.82 1.24
N GLY A 23 1.83 -14.52 0.34
CA GLY A 23 3.26 -14.50 0.65
C GLY A 23 3.64 -13.49 1.72
N GLY A 24 2.91 -12.39 1.85
CA GLY A 24 3.07 -11.42 2.93
C GLY A 24 2.96 -12.07 4.31
N LEU A 25 2.03 -12.99 4.51
CA LEU A 25 1.87 -13.70 5.79
C LEU A 25 3.12 -14.52 6.15
N LEU A 26 3.74 -15.17 5.17
CA LEU A 26 4.96 -15.95 5.37
C LEU A 26 6.17 -15.06 5.66
N MET A 27 6.24 -13.88 5.06
CA MET A 27 7.31 -12.91 5.26
C MET A 27 7.18 -12.11 6.57
N LEU A 28 5.99 -12.05 7.16
CA LEU A 28 5.73 -11.29 8.38
C LEU A 28 5.59 -12.16 9.62
N ARG A 29 5.03 -13.37 9.49
CA ARG A 29 4.77 -14.28 10.61
C ARG A 29 6.08 -14.86 11.14
N ASN A 30 6.20 -14.97 12.47
CA ASN A 30 7.36 -15.52 13.17
C ASN A 30 8.69 -14.79 12.90
N LYS A 31 8.63 -13.52 12.50
CA LYS A 31 9.78 -12.62 12.30
C LYS A 31 10.87 -13.16 11.34
N PRO A 32 10.53 -13.77 10.21
CA PRO A 32 11.56 -14.24 9.28
C PRO A 32 12.31 -13.04 8.68
N LYS A 33 13.60 -13.23 8.38
CA LYS A 33 14.43 -12.24 7.66
C LYS A 33 14.36 -12.38 6.14
N ILE A 34 13.34 -13.04 5.61
CA ILE A 34 13.10 -13.19 4.18
C ILE A 34 12.45 -11.92 3.64
N ASN A 35 13.18 -11.17 2.83
CA ASN A 35 12.75 -9.86 2.30
C ASN A 35 12.30 -8.86 3.39
N ASN A 36 12.81 -9.00 4.61
CA ASN A 36 12.34 -8.30 5.79
C ASN A 36 13.52 -8.00 6.73
N TRP A 37 13.64 -6.76 7.18
CA TRP A 37 14.60 -6.36 8.19
C TRP A 37 14.31 -6.99 9.55
N ALA A 38 13.03 -7.26 9.85
CA ALA A 38 12.56 -7.83 11.10
C ALA A 38 13.07 -7.08 12.35
N PHE A 39 12.98 -5.75 12.31
CA PHE A 39 13.40 -4.92 13.45
C PHE A 39 12.58 -5.19 14.72
N GLU A 40 13.17 -4.91 15.85
CA GLU A 40 12.50 -4.89 17.15
C GLU A 40 12.82 -3.59 17.89
N THR A 41 11.85 -3.09 18.64
CA THR A 41 12.09 -1.95 19.54
C THR A 41 12.98 -2.38 20.71
N VAL A 42 13.53 -1.41 21.44
CA VAL A 42 13.98 -1.65 22.80
C VAL A 42 12.79 -2.08 23.68
N PRO A 43 13.03 -2.71 24.84
CA PRO A 43 11.95 -3.00 25.78
C PRO A 43 11.11 -1.75 26.08
N GLN A 44 9.78 -1.89 26.08
CA GLN A 44 8.83 -0.80 26.30
C GLN A 44 8.13 -0.99 27.65
N GLU A 45 8.22 -0.01 28.55
CA GLU A 45 7.55 -0.08 29.87
C GLU A 45 6.03 -0.24 29.71
N GLY A 46 5.38 0.54 28.83
CA GLY A 46 3.95 0.44 28.53
C GLY A 46 3.51 -0.91 27.94
N LEU A 47 4.44 -1.78 27.56
CA LEU A 47 4.21 -3.14 27.09
C LEU A 47 4.73 -4.20 28.06
N ASN A 48 4.85 -3.88 29.34
CA ASN A 48 5.40 -4.77 30.38
C ASN A 48 6.81 -5.30 30.01
N GLY A 49 7.70 -4.43 29.54
CA GLY A 49 9.07 -4.77 29.15
C GLY A 49 9.19 -5.54 27.81
N ARG A 50 8.09 -5.78 27.10
CA ARG A 50 8.13 -6.47 25.81
C ARG A 50 8.74 -5.60 24.71
N ARG A 51 9.35 -6.26 23.72
CA ARG A 51 9.80 -5.63 22.47
C ARG A 51 8.71 -5.68 21.42
N GLY A 52 8.48 -4.56 20.74
CA GLY A 52 7.57 -4.48 19.60
C GLY A 52 8.25 -4.95 18.31
N TYR A 53 7.67 -5.91 17.60
CA TYR A 53 8.13 -6.32 16.29
C TYR A 53 7.77 -5.27 15.24
N GLN A 54 8.76 -4.84 14.44
CA GLN A 54 8.64 -3.78 13.44
C GLN A 54 9.11 -4.32 12.08
N PRO A 55 8.26 -5.03 11.33
CA PRO A 55 8.61 -5.50 9.99
C PRO A 55 8.81 -4.32 9.03
N ARG A 56 9.86 -4.40 8.22
CA ARG A 56 10.12 -3.48 7.10
C ARG A 56 10.68 -4.27 5.94
N GLY A 57 10.20 -3.98 4.73
CA GLY A 57 10.69 -4.66 3.53
C GLY A 57 12.17 -4.38 3.28
N LYS A 58 12.94 -5.45 3.06
CA LYS A 58 14.32 -5.45 2.58
C LYS A 58 14.34 -6.08 1.18
N VAL A 59 13.83 -5.32 0.20
CA VAL A 59 13.54 -5.80 -1.16
C VAL A 59 13.13 -4.62 -2.03
N LEU A 60 13.32 -4.66 -3.34
CA LEU A 60 12.78 -3.65 -4.24
C LEU A 60 11.27 -3.46 -4.01
N GLY A 61 10.84 -2.20 -3.89
CA GLY A 61 9.49 -1.83 -3.50
C GLY A 61 9.29 -1.75 -1.98
N GLY A 62 10.31 -2.09 -1.19
CA GLY A 62 10.28 -1.95 0.27
C GLY A 62 9.08 -2.65 0.92
N SER A 63 8.46 -1.99 1.89
CA SER A 63 7.32 -2.54 2.64
C SER A 63 6.06 -2.76 1.79
N SER A 64 5.91 -2.11 0.63
CA SER A 64 4.79 -2.42 -0.27
C SER A 64 4.84 -3.85 -0.83
N THR A 65 6.05 -4.46 -0.84
CA THR A 65 6.26 -5.84 -1.31
C THR A 65 5.89 -6.89 -0.25
N ILE A 66 5.79 -6.51 1.03
CA ILE A 66 5.51 -7.44 2.14
C ILE A 66 4.27 -7.08 2.97
N ASN A 67 3.62 -5.93 2.74
CA ASN A 67 2.47 -5.45 3.52
C ASN A 67 1.18 -6.28 3.28
N ALA A 68 0.11 -5.91 3.98
CA ALA A 68 -1.22 -6.52 3.82
C ALA A 68 -2.02 -5.94 2.63
N MET A 69 -1.43 -5.08 1.82
CA MET A 69 -2.01 -4.48 0.59
C MET A 69 -3.26 -3.62 0.80
N LEU A 70 -3.61 -3.24 2.01
CA LEU A 70 -4.73 -2.34 2.23
C LEU A 70 -4.45 -0.99 1.54
N TYR A 71 -5.42 -0.52 0.78
CA TYR A 71 -5.36 0.78 0.13
C TYR A 71 -6.29 1.77 0.83
N LEU A 72 -5.69 2.63 1.63
CA LEU A 72 -6.38 3.67 2.39
C LEU A 72 -5.55 4.95 2.32
N ARG A 73 -6.22 6.07 2.05
CA ARG A 73 -5.68 7.42 2.17
C ARG A 73 -6.00 7.98 3.56
N GLY A 74 -5.28 9.02 3.98
CA GLY A 74 -5.73 9.86 5.07
C GLY A 74 -7.04 10.56 4.70
N GLN A 75 -7.78 11.02 5.69
CA GLN A 75 -8.96 11.85 5.46
C GLN A 75 -8.54 13.29 5.15
N GLU A 76 -9.45 14.05 4.57
CA GLU A 76 -9.20 15.42 4.14
C GLU A 76 -8.56 16.28 5.24
N GLN A 77 -9.06 16.16 6.47
CA GLN A 77 -8.57 16.93 7.61
C GLN A 77 -7.09 16.64 7.95
N ASP A 78 -6.60 15.42 7.71
CA ASP A 78 -5.20 15.08 7.99
C ASP A 78 -4.27 15.96 7.14
N TYR A 79 -4.57 16.10 5.85
CA TYR A 79 -3.78 16.91 4.92
C TYR A 79 -3.96 18.42 5.15
N ASN A 80 -5.19 18.86 5.40
CA ASN A 80 -5.46 20.26 5.69
C ASN A 80 -4.73 20.68 6.98
N ASN A 81 -4.69 19.84 8.02
CA ASN A 81 -3.91 20.11 9.23
C ASN A 81 -2.40 20.25 8.92
N TRP A 82 -1.85 19.48 7.98
CA TRP A 82 -0.46 19.67 7.58
C TRP A 82 -0.24 21.01 6.88
N SER A 83 -1.12 21.37 5.96
CA SER A 83 -1.07 22.67 5.30
C SER A 83 -1.15 23.81 6.31
N ASP A 84 -2.07 23.76 7.27
CA ASP A 84 -2.28 24.77 8.31
C ASP A 84 -1.06 24.93 9.24
N GLN A 85 -0.25 23.89 9.38
CA GLN A 85 1.05 23.93 10.08
C GLN A 85 2.16 24.56 9.25
N GLY A 86 1.87 25.14 8.08
CA GLY A 86 2.81 25.83 7.22
C GLY A 86 3.42 24.96 6.10
N ASN A 87 2.91 23.75 5.89
CA ASN A 87 3.37 22.88 4.79
C ASN A 87 2.56 23.19 3.52
N SER A 88 2.91 24.26 2.82
CA SER A 88 2.28 24.65 1.55
C SER A 88 2.40 23.51 0.52
N GLY A 89 1.33 23.27 -0.24
CA GLY A 89 1.25 22.16 -1.22
C GLY A 89 0.77 20.84 -0.62
N TRP A 90 0.34 20.82 0.65
CA TRP A 90 -0.10 19.61 1.34
C TRP A 90 -1.56 19.60 1.74
N SER A 91 -2.37 20.60 1.36
CA SER A 91 -3.81 20.54 1.56
C SER A 91 -4.45 19.39 0.76
N TRP A 92 -5.62 18.94 1.18
CA TRP A 92 -6.35 17.87 0.47
C TRP A 92 -6.50 18.15 -1.02
N SER A 93 -6.94 19.36 -1.38
CA SER A 93 -7.12 19.75 -2.78
C SER A 93 -5.81 19.75 -3.59
N GLU A 94 -4.67 19.98 -2.94
CA GLU A 94 -3.35 19.97 -3.59
C GLU A 94 -2.78 18.56 -3.74
N VAL A 95 -3.05 17.65 -2.79
CA VAL A 95 -2.53 16.26 -2.84
C VAL A 95 -3.43 15.30 -3.62
N LEU A 96 -4.73 15.52 -3.68
CA LEU A 96 -5.71 14.68 -4.38
C LEU A 96 -5.33 14.41 -5.85
N PRO A 97 -4.90 15.38 -6.65
CA PRO A 97 -4.47 15.14 -8.03
C PRO A 97 -3.30 14.13 -8.15
N PHE A 98 -2.41 14.08 -7.16
CA PHE A 98 -1.30 13.11 -7.14
C PHE A 98 -1.78 11.70 -6.77
N PHE A 99 -2.77 11.56 -5.89
CA PHE A 99 -3.41 10.28 -5.62
C PHE A 99 -4.10 9.75 -6.88
N LYS A 100 -4.90 10.57 -7.55
CA LYS A 100 -5.55 10.20 -8.82
C LYS A 100 -4.52 9.81 -9.88
N LYS A 101 -3.47 10.59 -10.07
CA LYS A 101 -2.39 10.31 -11.03
C LYS A 101 -1.66 8.99 -10.76
N ALA A 102 -1.55 8.57 -9.50
CA ALA A 102 -0.88 7.31 -9.13
C ALA A 102 -1.77 6.08 -9.35
N GLU A 103 -3.07 6.25 -9.31
CA GLU A 103 -4.07 5.20 -9.17
C GLU A 103 -4.61 4.70 -10.52
N ASN A 104 -4.81 3.39 -10.60
CA ASN A 104 -5.64 2.73 -11.60
C ASN A 104 -6.69 1.91 -10.85
N ASN A 105 -7.84 2.54 -10.57
CA ASN A 105 -8.90 1.94 -9.78
C ASN A 105 -9.82 1.10 -10.65
N ILE A 106 -10.11 -0.15 -10.24
CA ILE A 106 -11.03 -1.05 -10.92
C ILE A 106 -12.46 -0.48 -11.05
N ARG A 107 -12.81 0.52 -10.23
CA ARG A 107 -14.12 1.19 -10.27
C ARG A 107 -14.19 2.29 -11.34
N GLY A 108 -13.06 2.63 -11.97
CA GLY A 108 -12.92 3.71 -12.95
C GLY A 108 -12.56 5.05 -12.32
N GLU A 109 -12.51 6.09 -13.18
CA GLU A 109 -12.25 7.47 -12.78
C GLU A 109 -13.52 8.14 -12.22
N ASP A 110 -13.33 8.94 -11.15
CA ASP A 110 -14.35 9.83 -10.60
C ASP A 110 -13.71 11.08 -9.97
N GLU A 111 -14.45 11.77 -9.11
CA GLU A 111 -13.95 12.95 -8.38
C GLU A 111 -12.70 12.63 -7.54
N PHE A 112 -12.65 11.44 -6.93
CA PHE A 112 -11.59 11.04 -5.99
C PHE A 112 -10.59 10.06 -6.59
N HIS A 113 -10.94 9.35 -7.65
CA HIS A 113 -10.17 8.23 -8.21
C HIS A 113 -9.65 8.50 -9.61
N GLY A 114 -8.50 7.87 -9.93
CA GLY A 114 -7.96 7.77 -11.29
C GLY A 114 -7.96 6.33 -11.78
N ASP A 115 -7.91 6.13 -13.10
CA ASP A 115 -7.99 4.80 -13.73
C ASP A 115 -6.86 4.49 -14.72
N ASP A 116 -5.90 5.40 -14.90
CA ASP A 116 -4.77 5.26 -15.84
C ASP A 116 -3.39 5.24 -15.19
N GLY A 117 -3.33 5.37 -13.86
CA GLY A 117 -2.08 5.36 -13.12
C GLY A 117 -1.42 3.99 -13.02
N PRO A 118 -0.15 3.92 -12.59
CA PRO A 118 0.60 2.66 -12.53
C PRO A 118 0.19 1.74 -11.35
N LEU A 119 -0.42 2.29 -10.29
CA LEU A 119 -0.79 1.54 -9.09
C LEU A 119 -2.20 0.99 -9.23
N GLN A 120 -2.32 -0.30 -9.50
CA GLN A 120 -3.63 -0.93 -9.66
C GLN A 120 -4.29 -1.21 -8.31
N ILE A 121 -5.55 -0.82 -8.21
CA ILE A 121 -6.38 -0.92 -7.01
C ILE A 121 -7.60 -1.78 -7.31
N SER A 122 -7.79 -2.85 -6.55
CA SER A 122 -8.87 -3.83 -6.72
C SER A 122 -9.84 -3.82 -5.56
N ASN A 123 -11.08 -4.22 -5.84
CA ASN A 123 -12.02 -4.66 -4.80
C ASN A 123 -11.64 -6.05 -4.28
N GLN A 124 -12.09 -6.39 -3.08
CA GLN A 124 -11.96 -7.74 -2.55
C GLN A 124 -12.80 -8.70 -3.40
N LYS A 125 -12.17 -9.74 -3.99
CA LYS A 125 -12.87 -10.70 -4.87
C LYS A 125 -13.77 -11.69 -4.11
N ALA A 126 -13.41 -12.03 -2.88
CA ALA A 126 -14.12 -13.01 -2.08
C ALA A 126 -14.16 -12.59 -0.60
N PRO A 127 -14.95 -11.56 -0.25
CA PRO A 127 -15.12 -11.17 1.14
C PRO A 127 -15.72 -12.33 1.94
N ARG A 128 -15.24 -12.52 3.15
CA ARG A 128 -15.77 -13.60 4.02
C ARG A 128 -17.14 -13.19 4.60
N ALA A 129 -18.03 -14.16 4.74
CA ALA A 129 -19.36 -13.95 5.33
C ALA A 129 -19.31 -13.27 6.72
N ILE A 130 -18.31 -13.61 7.54
CA ILE A 130 -18.14 -12.98 8.85
C ILE A 130 -17.82 -11.49 8.73
N SER A 131 -17.12 -11.05 7.70
CA SER A 131 -16.83 -9.62 7.47
C SER A 131 -18.11 -8.86 7.08
N GLN A 132 -18.96 -9.46 6.26
CA GLN A 132 -20.27 -8.89 5.94
C GLN A 132 -21.15 -8.81 7.20
N ALA A 133 -21.23 -9.90 7.99
CA ALA A 133 -21.98 -9.90 9.23
C ALA A 133 -21.52 -8.82 10.23
N TYR A 134 -20.21 -8.54 10.27
CA TYR A 134 -19.67 -7.43 11.07
C TYR A 134 -20.17 -6.07 10.57
N ILE A 135 -20.15 -5.83 9.25
CA ILE A 135 -20.65 -4.58 8.66
C ILE A 135 -22.15 -4.42 8.93
N ASP A 136 -22.92 -5.50 8.79
CA ASP A 136 -24.36 -5.51 9.07
C ASP A 136 -24.64 -5.20 10.56
N ALA A 137 -23.84 -5.75 11.47
CA ALA A 137 -23.94 -5.44 12.89
C ALA A 137 -23.60 -3.95 13.17
N CYS A 138 -22.59 -3.39 12.53
CA CYS A 138 -22.26 -1.94 12.61
C CYS A 138 -23.46 -1.09 12.15
N ASN A 139 -24.07 -1.43 11.02
CA ASN A 139 -25.25 -0.74 10.51
C ASN A 139 -26.43 -0.79 11.49
N ASN A 140 -26.67 -1.93 12.14
CA ASN A 140 -27.69 -2.07 13.17
C ASN A 140 -27.41 -1.22 14.41
N MET A 141 -26.14 -0.90 14.67
CA MET A 141 -25.69 0.02 15.73
C MET A 141 -25.64 1.49 15.26
N GLN A 142 -26.24 1.82 14.14
CA GLN A 142 -26.26 3.16 13.54
C GLN A 142 -24.88 3.71 13.10
N ILE A 143 -23.87 2.84 12.96
CA ILE A 143 -22.61 3.18 12.31
C ILE A 143 -22.87 3.16 10.81
N LYS A 144 -22.70 4.30 10.14
CA LYS A 144 -23.01 4.44 8.72
C LYS A 144 -22.18 3.50 7.85
N PRO A 145 -22.77 2.92 6.78
CA PRO A 145 -21.98 2.20 5.79
C PRO A 145 -21.03 3.18 5.08
N ASN A 146 -19.77 2.75 4.89
CA ASN A 146 -18.83 3.46 4.05
C ASN A 146 -18.40 2.52 2.91
N LEU A 147 -18.81 2.85 1.69
CA LEU A 147 -18.50 2.07 0.50
C LEU A 147 -17.13 2.41 -0.10
N ASP A 148 -16.57 3.56 0.34
CA ASP A 148 -15.27 4.02 -0.12
C ASP A 148 -14.57 4.92 0.91
N PHE A 149 -13.50 4.41 1.50
CA PHE A 149 -12.70 5.13 2.49
C PHE A 149 -11.69 6.11 1.87
N ASN A 150 -11.65 6.26 0.54
CA ASN A 150 -10.66 7.10 -0.15
C ASN A 150 -11.23 8.41 -0.71
N THR A 151 -12.43 8.80 -0.24
CA THR A 151 -13.13 10.02 -0.65
C THR A 151 -12.87 11.23 0.27
N GLY A 152 -11.86 11.15 1.14
CA GLY A 152 -11.58 12.19 2.14
C GLY A 152 -12.36 12.03 3.44
N ASN A 153 -13.31 11.09 3.51
CA ASN A 153 -14.07 10.73 4.70
C ASN A 153 -13.89 9.25 5.03
N ASN A 154 -13.25 8.96 6.16
CA ASN A 154 -12.91 7.60 6.59
C ASN A 154 -13.86 7.06 7.69
N GLU A 155 -14.95 7.77 8.00
CA GLU A 155 -15.92 7.31 9.00
C GLU A 155 -16.87 6.25 8.43
N GLY A 156 -17.22 5.26 9.26
CA GLY A 156 -18.20 4.23 8.91
C GLY A 156 -17.63 2.82 8.93
N ALA A 157 -18.40 1.88 8.38
CA ALA A 157 -18.02 0.47 8.25
C ALA A 157 -18.19 -0.01 6.80
N GLY A 158 -17.19 -0.69 6.27
CA GLY A 158 -17.21 -1.15 4.89
C GLY A 158 -16.00 -2.00 4.53
N PHE A 159 -15.94 -2.44 3.28
CA PHE A 159 -14.78 -3.13 2.74
C PHE A 159 -13.79 -2.13 2.15
N TRP A 160 -12.51 -2.33 2.45
CA TRP A 160 -11.43 -1.57 1.79
C TRP A 160 -11.04 -2.19 0.45
N GLN A 161 -10.43 -1.38 -0.39
CA GLN A 161 -9.75 -1.84 -1.60
C GLN A 161 -8.31 -2.28 -1.30
N SER A 162 -7.68 -2.94 -2.25
CA SER A 162 -6.33 -3.50 -2.10
C SER A 162 -5.44 -3.18 -3.30
N THR A 163 -4.14 -3.01 -3.04
CA THR A 163 -3.10 -2.86 -4.08
C THR A 163 -2.80 -4.21 -4.73
N ILE A 164 -3.73 -4.65 -5.59
CA ILE A 164 -3.68 -5.92 -6.32
C ILE A 164 -3.95 -5.65 -7.79
N PHE A 165 -3.19 -6.28 -8.67
CA PHE A 165 -3.44 -6.20 -10.11
C PHE A 165 -4.81 -6.77 -10.46
N HIS A 166 -5.58 -6.05 -11.28
CA HIS A 166 -6.91 -6.46 -11.76
C HIS A 166 -6.96 -6.63 -13.28
N SER A 167 -5.88 -6.31 -13.97
CA SER A 167 -5.74 -6.44 -15.43
C SER A 167 -4.53 -7.29 -15.81
N ASP A 168 -4.47 -7.67 -17.06
CA ASP A 168 -3.38 -8.39 -17.70
C ASP A 168 -3.08 -9.78 -17.11
N ASN A 169 -1.93 -10.32 -17.47
CA ASN A 169 -1.42 -11.60 -17.00
C ASN A 169 -1.02 -11.60 -15.51
N LYS A 170 -1.11 -10.45 -14.83
CA LYS A 170 -0.79 -10.29 -13.40
C LYS A 170 -2.02 -10.26 -12.50
N ASN A 171 -3.22 -10.42 -13.07
CA ASN A 171 -4.46 -10.37 -12.30
C ASN A 171 -4.42 -11.24 -11.05
N GLY A 172 -4.65 -10.61 -9.89
CA GLY A 172 -4.58 -11.26 -8.59
C GLY A 172 -3.22 -11.21 -7.90
N GLU A 173 -2.17 -10.71 -8.56
CA GLU A 173 -0.86 -10.50 -7.93
C GLU A 173 -0.82 -9.18 -7.14
N ARG A 174 0.08 -9.10 -6.17
CA ARG A 174 0.42 -7.87 -5.45
C ARG A 174 0.91 -6.80 -6.40
N CYS A 175 0.29 -5.62 -6.37
CA CYS A 175 0.76 -4.42 -7.04
C CYS A 175 1.65 -3.61 -6.07
N SER A 176 2.90 -4.05 -5.87
CA SER A 176 3.87 -3.29 -5.08
C SER A 176 4.37 -2.07 -5.85
N SER A 177 4.98 -1.10 -5.16
CA SER A 177 5.59 0.06 -5.84
C SER A 177 6.66 -0.35 -6.86
N SER A 178 7.42 -1.42 -6.60
CA SER A 178 8.35 -1.98 -7.60
C SER A 178 7.61 -2.53 -8.81
N ALA A 179 6.54 -3.28 -8.61
CA ALA A 179 5.76 -3.87 -9.70
C ALA A 179 5.03 -2.80 -10.53
N ALA A 180 4.54 -1.74 -9.87
CA ALA A 180 3.83 -0.63 -10.51
C ALA A 180 4.76 0.33 -11.26
N TYR A 181 5.86 0.75 -10.64
CA TYR A 181 6.68 1.87 -11.14
C TYR A 181 8.03 1.46 -11.75
N LEU A 182 8.66 0.40 -11.24
CA LEU A 182 10.00 0.00 -11.71
C LEU A 182 9.93 -1.05 -12.82
N THR A 183 9.20 -2.14 -12.60
CA THR A 183 9.12 -3.25 -13.56
C THR A 183 8.76 -2.81 -15.00
N PRO A 184 7.79 -1.90 -15.22
CA PRO A 184 7.42 -1.49 -16.57
C PRO A 184 8.51 -0.69 -17.30
N VAL A 185 9.49 -0.13 -16.57
CA VAL A 185 10.51 0.78 -17.13
C VAL A 185 11.93 0.24 -17.10
N LEU A 186 12.18 -0.89 -16.44
CA LEU A 186 13.51 -1.46 -16.23
C LEU A 186 14.35 -1.59 -17.52
N ASN A 187 13.72 -1.99 -18.63
CA ASN A 187 14.38 -2.18 -19.92
C ASN A 187 14.13 -1.02 -20.90
N LYS A 188 13.40 0.02 -20.48
CA LYS A 188 13.02 1.16 -21.35
C LYS A 188 13.77 2.44 -21.01
N ARG A 189 14.41 2.51 -19.84
CA ARG A 189 15.11 3.70 -19.35
C ARG A 189 16.60 3.45 -19.20
N PRO A 190 17.42 3.76 -20.22
CA PRO A 190 18.88 3.53 -20.16
C PRO A 190 19.57 4.44 -19.12
N ASN A 191 18.91 5.49 -18.68
CA ASN A 191 19.40 6.40 -17.64
C ASN A 191 19.09 5.94 -16.21
N LEU A 192 18.35 4.83 -16.03
CA LEU A 192 18.05 4.24 -14.71
C LEU A 192 18.90 3.01 -14.50
N LYS A 193 19.71 3.01 -13.45
CA LYS A 193 20.46 1.83 -12.97
C LYS A 193 19.93 1.43 -11.61
N ILE A 194 19.65 0.14 -11.41
CA ILE A 194 19.23 -0.42 -10.13
C ILE A 194 20.31 -1.40 -9.65
N LEU A 195 20.75 -1.22 -8.41
CA LEU A 195 21.64 -2.14 -7.73
C LEU A 195 20.92 -2.72 -6.52
N THR A 196 20.74 -4.03 -6.53
CA THR A 196 20.22 -4.80 -5.39
C THR A 196 21.37 -5.34 -4.55
N HIS A 197 21.08 -5.76 -3.30
CA HIS A 197 22.09 -6.19 -2.34
C HIS A 197 23.15 -5.12 -2.03
N ALA A 198 22.80 -3.85 -2.20
CA ALA A 198 23.62 -2.69 -1.89
C ALA A 198 23.28 -2.20 -0.46
N HIS A 199 24.13 -2.60 0.51
CA HIS A 199 23.94 -2.29 1.94
C HIS A 199 25.18 -1.60 2.51
#